data_359383dfc3486d4c5eff8410ac9672a9
#
_entry.id   359383dfc3486d4c5eff8410ac9672a9
#
_cell.length_a   1.000
_cell.length_b   1.000
_cell.length_c   1.000
_cell.angle_alpha   90.00
_cell.angle_beta   90.00
_cell.angle_gamma   90.00
#
_symmetry.space_group_name_H-M   'P 1'
#
loop_
_entity.id
_entity.type
_entity.pdbx_description
1 polymer ?
#
loop_
_entity_poly.entity_id
_entity_poly.type
_entity_poly.pdbx_seq_one_letter_code
_entity_poly.pdbx_strand_id
1 'polypeptide(L)'
;MSHTMGGPPSAEGAKLTAPAAERNKADIAARLAPVVAALGDAGGAAAAAPRALECASGTGQHIAELARAFPAIQWAPTDLTAESFGSVAAWCAGLPNVAPPRVLDAAAPWPAEIAGGELALIYCANMCHISPVAATEGLIAGAARALRAGGALCVYGPFTVDGGRFTTPSNEQFDAALRARDPRWGYRDVEDLRKLAADGGMALVEKHDMPANNFMLVFRKE
;
A
#
# COMPACT_ATOMS: atom_id res chain seq x y z
N MET A 1 14.69 11.99 -13.31
CA MET A 1 13.32 12.17 -13.82
C MET A 1 12.55 12.97 -12.79
N SER A 2 11.95 14.09 -13.18
CA SER A 2 11.24 14.99 -12.26
C SER A 2 10.00 14.30 -11.71
N HIS A 3 9.75 14.36 -10.39
CA HIS A 3 8.45 14.09 -9.79
C HIS A 3 7.45 15.13 -10.28
N THR A 4 6.81 14.87 -11.40
CA THR A 4 5.61 15.62 -11.75
C THR A 4 4.47 15.05 -10.92
N MET A 5 3.82 15.91 -10.15
CA MET A 5 2.51 15.59 -9.57
C MET A 5 1.66 15.02 -10.69
N GLY A 6 1.20 13.80 -10.53
CA GLY A 6 0.24 13.22 -11.46
C GLY A 6 -0.94 14.17 -11.57
N GLY A 7 -1.36 14.51 -12.78
CA GLY A 7 -2.58 15.26 -13.00
C GLY A 7 -3.78 14.58 -12.31
N PRO A 8 -4.93 15.26 -12.22
CA PRO A 8 -6.14 14.66 -11.69
C PRO A 8 -6.47 13.36 -12.44
N PRO A 9 -7.15 12.39 -11.80
CA PRO A 9 -7.60 11.18 -12.48
C PRO A 9 -8.42 11.53 -13.72
N SER A 10 -8.13 10.85 -14.84
CA SER A 10 -8.96 10.87 -16.03
C SER A 10 -9.97 9.72 -15.98
N ALA A 11 -11.10 9.85 -16.68
CA ALA A 11 -12.14 8.82 -16.72
C ALA A 11 -12.29 8.29 -18.15
N GLU A 12 -12.39 6.96 -18.28
CA GLU A 12 -12.86 6.28 -19.48
C GLU A 12 -14.04 5.40 -19.06
N GLY A 13 -15.25 5.89 -19.30
CA GLY A 13 -16.46 5.32 -18.71
C GLY A 13 -16.44 5.40 -17.18
N ALA A 14 -16.63 4.26 -16.50
CA ALA A 14 -16.60 4.19 -15.05
C ALA A 14 -15.17 4.11 -14.44
N LYS A 15 -14.13 3.88 -15.27
CA LYS A 15 -12.75 3.73 -14.82
C LYS A 15 -12.08 5.09 -14.69
N LEU A 16 -11.68 5.47 -13.47
CA LEU A 16 -10.77 6.57 -13.24
C LEU A 16 -9.32 6.08 -13.42
N THR A 17 -8.47 6.91 -14.01
CA THR A 17 -7.05 6.60 -14.21
C THR A 17 -6.17 7.65 -13.55
N ALA A 18 -5.39 7.22 -12.56
CA ALA A 18 -4.35 8.02 -11.91
C ALA A 18 -3.02 7.80 -12.67
N PRO A 19 -2.42 8.86 -13.26
CA PRO A 19 -1.19 8.71 -14.04
C PRO A 19 -0.01 8.09 -13.27
N ALA A 20 0.07 8.35 -11.96
CA ALA A 20 1.10 7.75 -11.11
C ALA A 20 0.92 6.24 -10.99
N ALA A 21 -0.31 5.78 -10.73
CA ALA A 21 -0.63 4.36 -10.64
C ALA A 21 -0.37 3.64 -11.97
N GLU A 22 -0.73 4.26 -13.09
CA GLU A 22 -0.48 3.67 -14.41
C GLU A 22 1.00 3.44 -14.68
N ARG A 23 1.86 4.38 -14.26
CA ARG A 23 3.32 4.26 -14.48
C ARG A 23 3.99 3.22 -13.62
N ASN A 24 3.51 2.98 -12.39
CA ASN A 24 4.25 2.19 -11.40
C ASN A 24 3.63 0.81 -11.10
N LYS A 25 2.39 0.53 -11.53
CA LYS A 25 1.69 -0.72 -11.21
C LYS A 25 2.45 -1.99 -11.60
N ALA A 26 3.08 -2.00 -12.78
CA ALA A 26 3.83 -3.17 -13.25
C ALA A 26 5.13 -3.38 -12.46
N ASP A 27 5.89 -2.31 -12.19
CA ASP A 27 7.11 -2.39 -11.37
C ASP A 27 6.79 -2.83 -9.94
N ILE A 28 5.69 -2.35 -9.39
CA ILE A 28 5.19 -2.75 -8.07
C ILE A 28 4.82 -4.24 -8.07
N ALA A 29 4.06 -4.72 -9.05
CA ALA A 29 3.71 -6.14 -9.16
C ALA A 29 4.95 -7.03 -9.28
N ALA A 30 5.91 -6.64 -10.11
CA ALA A 30 7.17 -7.35 -10.25
C ALA A 30 7.97 -7.41 -8.93
N ARG A 31 7.99 -6.31 -8.16
CA ARG A 31 8.67 -6.25 -6.87
C ARG A 31 7.95 -7.05 -5.79
N LEU A 32 6.63 -7.13 -5.83
CA LEU A 32 5.85 -7.94 -4.88
C LEU A 32 5.93 -9.45 -5.16
N ALA A 33 6.28 -9.88 -6.37
CA ALA A 33 6.31 -11.30 -6.72
C ALA A 33 7.17 -12.17 -5.77
N PRO A 34 8.43 -11.83 -5.43
CA PRO A 34 9.21 -12.59 -4.46
C PRO A 34 8.62 -12.54 -3.04
N VAL A 35 8.01 -11.42 -2.64
CA VAL A 35 7.34 -11.31 -1.34
C VAL A 35 6.15 -12.27 -1.28
N VAL A 36 5.33 -12.31 -2.32
CA VAL A 36 4.18 -13.22 -2.44
C VAL A 36 4.63 -14.68 -2.44
N ALA A 37 5.67 -15.00 -3.19
CA ALA A 37 6.23 -16.37 -3.22
C ALA A 37 6.73 -16.80 -1.82
N ALA A 38 7.28 -15.88 -1.02
CA ALA A 38 7.77 -16.15 0.32
C ALA A 38 6.65 -16.21 1.39
N LEU A 39 5.40 -15.86 1.07
CA LEU A 39 4.28 -16.01 2.01
C LEU A 39 3.97 -17.49 2.30
N GLY A 40 4.48 -18.40 1.46
CA GLY A 40 4.36 -19.83 1.58
C GLY A 40 2.93 -20.34 1.42
N ASP A 41 2.81 -21.62 1.18
CA ASP A 41 1.57 -22.36 1.43
C ASP A 41 1.44 -22.52 2.95
N ALA A 42 0.77 -21.58 3.59
CA ALA A 42 0.51 -21.65 5.03
C ALA A 42 -0.47 -22.76 5.34
N GLY A 43 0.01 -24.01 5.26
CA GLY A 43 -0.73 -25.24 5.58
C GLY A 43 -1.11 -26.01 4.31
N GLY A 44 -0.66 -27.21 4.17
CA GLY A 44 -0.82 -28.19 3.10
C GLY A 44 -2.05 -28.10 2.16
N ALA A 45 -2.26 -29.03 1.30
CA ALA A 45 -3.23 -29.06 0.20
C ALA A 45 -4.72 -28.71 0.52
N ALA A 46 -5.05 -28.39 1.77
CA ALA A 46 -6.38 -28.00 2.24
C ALA A 46 -6.45 -26.57 2.83
N ALA A 47 -5.37 -25.76 2.76
CA ALA A 47 -5.40 -24.42 3.31
C ALA A 47 -6.22 -23.44 2.44
N ALA A 48 -6.97 -22.56 3.09
CA ALA A 48 -7.69 -21.49 2.41
C ALA A 48 -6.71 -20.57 1.66
N ALA A 49 -7.13 -20.00 0.52
CA ALA A 49 -6.34 -19.07 -0.26
C ALA A 49 -5.82 -17.90 0.60
N PRO A 50 -4.56 -17.49 0.45
CA PRO A 50 -4.01 -16.35 1.19
C PRO A 50 -4.85 -15.10 0.99
N ARG A 51 -5.14 -14.36 2.07
CA ARG A 51 -5.91 -13.12 2.04
C ARG A 51 -4.98 -11.93 2.07
N ALA A 52 -5.23 -10.96 1.21
CA ALA A 52 -4.50 -9.71 1.18
C ALA A 52 -5.44 -8.50 1.24
N LEU A 53 -4.97 -7.43 1.82
CA LEU A 53 -5.67 -6.15 1.88
C LEU A 53 -4.85 -5.08 1.15
N GLU A 54 -5.51 -4.30 0.30
CA GLU A 54 -4.96 -3.04 -0.19
C GLU A 54 -5.54 -1.88 0.62
N CYS A 55 -4.68 -1.12 1.27
CA CYS A 55 -5.04 0.10 1.98
C CYS A 55 -4.84 1.31 1.06
N ALA A 56 -5.87 2.17 0.94
CA ALA A 56 -5.90 3.32 0.05
C ALA A 56 -5.82 2.93 -1.44
N SER A 57 -6.81 2.17 -1.91
CA SER A 57 -6.89 1.64 -3.29
C SER A 57 -7.03 2.73 -4.36
N GLY A 58 -7.49 3.94 -4.00
CA GLY A 58 -7.67 5.05 -4.92
C GLY A 58 -8.52 4.67 -6.13
N THR A 59 -7.97 4.85 -7.32
CA THR A 59 -8.68 4.56 -8.59
C THR A 59 -8.87 3.07 -8.90
N GLY A 60 -8.18 2.15 -8.20
CA GLY A 60 -8.31 0.70 -8.39
C GLY A 60 -7.34 0.07 -9.40
N GLN A 61 -6.40 0.83 -9.95
CA GLN A 61 -5.45 0.33 -10.94
C GLN A 61 -4.45 -0.67 -10.35
N HIS A 62 -3.92 -0.40 -9.14
CA HIS A 62 -2.99 -1.29 -8.45
C HIS A 62 -3.67 -2.61 -8.10
N ILE A 63 -4.83 -2.58 -7.42
CA ILE A 63 -5.51 -3.81 -7.02
C ILE A 63 -5.85 -4.69 -8.22
N ALA A 64 -6.27 -4.10 -9.35
CA ALA A 64 -6.57 -4.84 -10.55
C ALA A 64 -5.32 -5.49 -11.18
N GLU A 65 -4.18 -4.80 -11.16
CA GLU A 65 -2.90 -5.35 -11.62
C GLU A 65 -2.42 -6.49 -10.71
N LEU A 66 -2.44 -6.27 -9.39
CA LEU A 66 -2.01 -7.25 -8.40
C LEU A 66 -2.89 -8.51 -8.41
N ALA A 67 -4.20 -8.35 -8.57
CA ALA A 67 -5.12 -9.47 -8.65
C ALA A 67 -4.90 -10.35 -9.90
N ARG A 68 -4.50 -9.74 -11.03
CA ARG A 68 -4.11 -10.48 -12.24
C ARG A 68 -2.77 -11.18 -12.08
N ALA A 69 -1.80 -10.47 -11.49
CA ALA A 69 -0.46 -11.01 -11.27
C ALA A 69 -0.44 -12.15 -10.25
N PHE A 70 -1.34 -12.12 -9.26
CA PHE A 70 -1.38 -13.07 -8.15
C PHE A 70 -2.79 -13.66 -7.98
N PRO A 71 -3.26 -14.50 -8.92
CA PRO A 71 -4.63 -15.00 -8.94
C PRO A 71 -4.97 -15.95 -7.76
N ALA A 72 -3.97 -16.51 -7.09
CA ALA A 72 -4.16 -17.35 -5.92
C ALA A 72 -4.48 -16.56 -4.63
N ILE A 73 -4.26 -15.23 -4.63
CA ILE A 73 -4.52 -14.38 -3.47
C ILE A 73 -5.95 -13.82 -3.55
N GLN A 74 -6.65 -13.84 -2.41
CA GLN A 74 -7.94 -13.17 -2.24
C GLN A 74 -7.70 -11.73 -1.77
N TRP A 75 -8.02 -10.76 -2.60
CA TRP A 75 -7.76 -9.35 -2.39
C TRP A 75 -8.96 -8.60 -1.84
N ALA A 76 -8.75 -7.74 -0.85
CA ALA A 76 -9.73 -6.86 -0.27
C ALA A 76 -9.29 -5.40 -0.44
N PRO A 77 -9.79 -4.66 -1.44
CA PRO A 77 -9.51 -3.23 -1.60
C PRO A 77 -10.21 -2.40 -0.53
N THR A 78 -9.51 -1.39 0.01
CA THR A 78 -10.07 -0.46 0.98
C THR A 78 -9.63 0.98 0.69
N ASP A 79 -10.47 1.95 1.06
CA ASP A 79 -10.14 3.36 0.97
C ASP A 79 -10.84 4.15 2.08
N LEU A 80 -10.37 5.39 2.34
CA LEU A 80 -10.94 6.28 3.34
C LEU A 80 -12.41 6.61 3.08
N THR A 81 -12.78 6.76 1.78
CA THR A 81 -14.14 7.07 1.35
C THR A 81 -14.60 6.15 0.23
N ALA A 82 -15.90 6.11 -0.02
CA ALA A 82 -16.47 5.30 -1.10
C ALA A 82 -16.45 5.99 -2.48
N GLU A 83 -15.89 7.18 -2.61
CA GLU A 83 -15.96 7.98 -3.84
C GLU A 83 -15.41 7.27 -5.08
N SER A 84 -14.32 6.52 -4.93
CA SER A 84 -13.67 5.79 -6.02
C SER A 84 -14.14 4.33 -6.17
N PHE A 85 -15.08 3.85 -5.37
CA PHE A 85 -15.48 2.43 -5.38
C PHE A 85 -16.07 1.98 -6.72
N GLY A 86 -16.78 2.86 -7.42
CA GLY A 86 -17.26 2.59 -8.78
C GLY A 86 -16.10 2.32 -9.75
N SER A 87 -15.02 3.09 -9.63
CA SER A 87 -13.81 2.89 -10.43
C SER A 87 -13.07 1.60 -10.05
N VAL A 88 -12.91 1.32 -8.75
CA VAL A 88 -12.31 0.07 -8.27
C VAL A 88 -13.07 -1.12 -8.82
N ALA A 89 -14.41 -1.13 -8.72
CA ALA A 89 -15.26 -2.19 -9.25
C ALA A 89 -15.10 -2.34 -10.77
N ALA A 90 -15.02 -1.24 -11.52
CA ALA A 90 -14.86 -1.25 -12.98
C ALA A 90 -13.48 -1.81 -13.40
N TRP A 91 -12.40 -1.45 -12.69
CA TRP A 91 -11.06 -1.99 -12.94
C TRP A 91 -10.95 -3.48 -12.62
N CYS A 92 -11.66 -3.93 -11.58
CA CYS A 92 -11.67 -5.32 -11.10
C CYS A 92 -12.75 -6.19 -11.72
N ALA A 93 -13.54 -5.66 -12.67
CA ALA A 93 -14.55 -6.45 -13.36
C ALA A 93 -13.98 -7.72 -13.98
N GLY A 94 -14.59 -8.87 -13.68
CA GLY A 94 -14.13 -10.19 -14.14
C GLY A 94 -12.94 -10.78 -13.36
N LEU A 95 -12.52 -10.18 -12.25
CA LEU A 95 -11.49 -10.73 -11.35
C LEU A 95 -12.15 -11.38 -10.13
N PRO A 96 -12.29 -12.73 -10.12
CA PRO A 96 -13.03 -13.43 -9.07
C PRO A 96 -12.35 -13.42 -7.70
N ASN A 97 -11.06 -13.07 -7.69
CA ASN A 97 -10.23 -12.99 -6.50
C ASN A 97 -10.18 -11.59 -5.86
N VAL A 98 -11.07 -10.67 -6.25
CA VAL A 98 -11.19 -9.33 -5.65
C VAL A 98 -12.55 -9.17 -5.00
N ALA A 99 -12.56 -8.92 -3.69
CA ALA A 99 -13.79 -8.60 -2.95
C ALA A 99 -14.30 -7.18 -3.28
N PRO A 100 -15.57 -6.86 -3.03
CA PRO A 100 -16.06 -5.50 -3.10
C PRO A 100 -15.25 -4.56 -2.19
N PRO A 101 -14.97 -3.31 -2.63
CA PRO A 101 -14.21 -2.34 -1.85
C PRO A 101 -14.98 -1.95 -0.57
N ARG A 102 -14.23 -1.64 0.50
CA ARG A 102 -14.77 -1.23 1.80
C ARG A 102 -14.12 0.05 2.29
N VAL A 103 -14.86 0.80 3.08
CA VAL A 103 -14.32 1.98 3.78
C VAL A 103 -13.40 1.50 4.91
N LEU A 104 -12.20 2.08 4.96
CA LEU A 104 -11.22 1.89 6.02
C LEU A 104 -10.44 3.19 6.22
N ASP A 105 -10.65 3.83 7.37
CA ASP A 105 -9.78 4.89 7.83
C ASP A 105 -8.52 4.26 8.45
N ALA A 106 -7.38 4.45 7.79
CA ALA A 106 -6.13 3.90 8.29
C ALA A 106 -5.75 4.47 9.66
N ALA A 107 -6.15 5.71 9.97
CA ALA A 107 -5.86 6.36 11.25
C ALA A 107 -6.74 5.88 12.42
N ALA A 108 -7.88 5.27 12.13
CA ALA A 108 -8.80 4.75 13.14
C ALA A 108 -8.47 3.30 13.53
N PRO A 109 -8.97 2.79 14.66
CA PRO A 109 -8.91 1.36 14.96
C PRO A 109 -9.59 0.54 13.86
N TRP A 110 -8.85 -0.42 13.30
CA TRP A 110 -9.40 -1.27 12.24
C TRP A 110 -10.48 -2.21 12.78
N PRO A 111 -11.56 -2.43 12.02
CA PRO A 111 -12.63 -3.35 12.38
C PRO A 111 -12.11 -4.77 12.68
N ALA A 112 -12.73 -5.46 13.63
CA ALA A 112 -12.29 -6.78 14.10
C ALA A 112 -12.21 -7.83 12.96
N GLU A 113 -13.10 -7.74 11.97
CA GLU A 113 -13.11 -8.62 10.80
C GLU A 113 -11.91 -8.43 9.86
N ILE A 114 -11.21 -7.30 9.98
CA ILE A 114 -9.93 -7.02 9.29
C ILE A 114 -8.75 -7.31 10.22
N ALA A 115 -8.86 -6.88 11.49
CA ALA A 115 -7.77 -6.96 12.47
C ALA A 115 -7.59 -8.35 13.11
N GLY A 116 -8.23 -9.39 12.58
CA GLY A 116 -8.26 -10.73 13.18
C GLY A 116 -6.97 -11.55 13.09
N GLY A 117 -5.87 -11.00 12.58
CA GLY A 117 -4.56 -11.70 12.55
C GLY A 117 -4.44 -12.79 11.47
N GLU A 118 -5.24 -12.72 10.40
CA GLU A 118 -5.30 -13.77 9.36
C GLU A 118 -4.75 -13.33 8.00
N LEU A 119 -4.44 -12.04 7.82
CA LEU A 119 -3.96 -11.56 6.53
C LEU A 119 -2.53 -12.04 6.27
N ALA A 120 -2.29 -12.51 5.05
CA ALA A 120 -0.95 -12.88 4.60
C ALA A 120 -0.17 -11.67 4.09
N LEU A 121 -0.86 -10.68 3.51
CA LEU A 121 -0.26 -9.50 2.92
C LEU A 121 -1.15 -8.27 3.14
N ILE A 122 -0.51 -7.17 3.46
CA ILE A 122 -1.11 -5.83 3.39
C ILE A 122 -0.23 -5.00 2.46
N TYR A 123 -0.86 -4.34 1.50
CA TYR A 123 -0.20 -3.46 0.56
C TYR A 123 -0.77 -2.04 0.65
N CYS A 124 0.10 -1.04 0.59
CA CYS A 124 -0.28 0.36 0.58
C CYS A 124 0.65 1.15 -0.34
N ALA A 125 0.09 1.91 -1.28
CA ALA A 125 0.86 2.75 -2.20
C ALA A 125 0.48 4.23 -2.09
N ASN A 126 1.50 5.07 -2.00
CA ASN A 126 1.37 6.52 -2.10
C ASN A 126 0.45 7.21 -1.06
N MET A 127 -0.02 6.51 -0.04
CA MET A 127 -0.86 7.08 1.01
C MET A 127 -0.05 7.90 2.01
N CYS A 128 1.07 7.39 2.47
CA CYS A 128 1.79 7.94 3.63
C CYS A 128 2.15 9.42 3.48
N HIS A 129 2.54 9.87 2.27
CA HIS A 129 2.97 11.25 2.05
C HIS A 129 1.82 12.21 1.68
N ILE A 130 0.62 11.71 1.38
CA ILE A 130 -0.59 12.51 1.05
C ILE A 130 -1.70 12.32 2.08
N SER A 131 -1.34 12.03 3.31
CA SER A 131 -2.24 11.86 4.46
C SER A 131 -1.60 12.43 5.72
N PRO A 132 -2.35 12.68 6.80
CA PRO A 132 -1.78 12.99 8.11
C PRO A 132 -0.90 11.83 8.62
N VAL A 133 0.09 12.14 9.47
CA VAL A 133 1.00 11.12 10.05
C VAL A 133 0.23 10.00 10.77
N ALA A 134 -0.88 10.32 11.42
CA ALA A 134 -1.75 9.35 12.08
C ALA A 134 -2.22 8.22 11.15
N ALA A 135 -2.38 8.48 9.84
CA ALA A 135 -2.74 7.42 8.89
C ALA A 135 -1.58 6.43 8.65
N THR A 136 -0.33 6.90 8.68
CA THR A 136 0.85 6.03 8.61
C THR A 136 1.02 5.20 9.89
N GLU A 137 0.87 5.84 11.05
CA GLU A 137 0.91 5.17 12.36
C GLU A 137 -0.19 4.12 12.47
N GLY A 138 -1.42 4.48 12.08
CA GLY A 138 -2.56 3.57 12.10
C GLY A 138 -2.44 2.43 11.08
N LEU A 139 -1.88 2.67 9.89
CA LEU A 139 -1.55 1.61 8.92
C LEU A 139 -0.63 0.56 9.55
N ILE A 140 0.45 1.01 10.20
CA ILE A 140 1.44 0.10 10.81
C ILE A 140 0.81 -0.65 12.00
N ALA A 141 0.12 0.06 12.89
CA ALA A 141 -0.56 -0.55 14.03
C ALA A 141 -1.67 -1.51 13.62
N GLY A 142 -2.44 -1.16 12.57
CA GLY A 142 -3.46 -2.02 11.98
C GLY A 142 -2.86 -3.28 11.36
N ALA A 143 -1.79 -3.12 10.59
CA ALA A 143 -1.06 -4.24 9.98
C ALA A 143 -0.48 -5.19 11.04
N ALA A 144 0.11 -4.66 12.10
CA ALA A 144 0.64 -5.46 13.21
C ALA A 144 -0.41 -6.39 13.84
N ARG A 145 -1.67 -5.96 13.90
CA ARG A 145 -2.78 -6.77 14.42
C ARG A 145 -3.40 -7.68 13.38
N ALA A 146 -3.48 -7.23 12.12
CA ALA A 146 -4.20 -7.94 11.06
C ALA A 146 -3.36 -9.00 10.36
N LEU A 147 -2.04 -8.87 10.36
CA LEU A 147 -1.15 -9.86 9.76
C LEU A 147 -1.00 -11.10 10.65
N ARG A 148 -1.06 -12.27 10.00
CA ARG A 148 -0.61 -13.53 10.61
C ARG A 148 0.91 -13.54 10.81
N ALA A 149 1.42 -14.43 11.65
CA ALA A 149 2.86 -14.68 11.74
C ALA A 149 3.43 -15.03 10.35
N GLY A 150 4.59 -14.45 10.01
CA GLY A 150 5.21 -14.54 8.69
C GLY A 150 4.51 -13.74 7.58
N GLY A 151 3.40 -13.07 7.87
CA GLY A 151 2.73 -12.16 6.93
C GLY A 151 3.55 -10.90 6.65
N ALA A 152 3.23 -10.18 5.58
CA ALA A 152 3.97 -9.01 5.14
C ALA A 152 3.12 -7.75 5.04
N LEU A 153 3.68 -6.59 5.46
CA LEU A 153 3.23 -5.28 5.09
C LEU A 153 4.20 -4.71 4.05
N CYS A 154 3.68 -4.34 2.87
CA CYS A 154 4.44 -3.70 1.80
C CYS A 154 3.97 -2.27 1.61
N VAL A 155 4.86 -1.29 1.78
CA VAL A 155 4.54 0.13 1.64
C VAL A 155 5.37 0.74 0.52
N TYR A 156 4.70 1.26 -0.50
CA TYR A 156 5.33 1.92 -1.63
C TYR A 156 5.13 3.43 -1.57
N GLY A 157 6.18 4.17 -1.83
CA GLY A 157 6.14 5.62 -1.95
C GLY A 157 7.51 6.28 -1.81
N PRO A 158 7.55 7.60 -1.83
CA PRO A 158 8.75 8.35 -1.50
C PRO A 158 8.89 8.50 0.01
N PHE A 159 10.11 8.37 0.51
CA PHE A 159 10.47 8.50 1.92
C PHE A 159 11.75 9.30 2.08
N THR A 160 11.96 9.89 3.24
CA THR A 160 13.27 10.31 3.72
C THR A 160 13.98 9.14 4.38
N VAL A 161 15.27 9.25 4.57
CA VAL A 161 16.14 8.28 5.23
C VAL A 161 17.01 8.99 6.27
N ASP A 162 17.59 8.23 7.19
CA ASP A 162 18.59 8.70 8.15
C ASP A 162 18.13 9.94 8.96
N GLY A 163 16.88 9.94 9.41
CA GLY A 163 16.33 11.00 10.25
C GLY A 163 15.92 12.26 9.49
N GLY A 164 15.37 12.11 8.29
CA GLY A 164 14.78 13.22 7.51
C GLY A 164 15.58 13.64 6.29
N ARG A 165 16.64 12.92 5.91
CA ARG A 165 17.44 13.23 4.74
C ARG A 165 16.70 12.86 3.45
N PHE A 166 16.49 13.82 2.57
CA PHE A 166 15.96 13.57 1.22
C PHE A 166 17.00 12.86 0.35
N THR A 167 16.55 11.90 -0.46
CA THR A 167 17.43 11.15 -1.36
C THR A 167 17.82 11.94 -2.60
N THR A 168 17.02 12.92 -2.99
CA THR A 168 17.27 13.81 -4.13
C THR A 168 16.67 15.19 -3.90
N PRO A 169 17.22 16.25 -4.56
CA PRO A 169 16.60 17.57 -4.52
C PRO A 169 15.16 17.62 -5.05
N SER A 170 14.81 16.74 -5.99
CA SER A 170 13.43 16.66 -6.50
C SER A 170 12.45 16.11 -5.46
N ASN A 171 12.89 15.23 -4.55
CA ASN A 171 12.08 14.75 -3.44
C ASN A 171 11.81 15.86 -2.42
N GLU A 172 12.82 16.68 -2.12
CA GLU A 172 12.67 17.83 -1.24
C GLU A 172 11.67 18.85 -1.79
N GLN A 173 11.77 19.16 -3.10
CA GLN A 173 10.81 20.06 -3.78
C GLN A 173 9.39 19.48 -3.76
N PHE A 174 9.25 18.16 -3.94
CA PHE A 174 7.96 17.52 -3.91
C PHE A 174 7.36 17.52 -2.50
N ASP A 175 8.15 17.27 -1.46
CA ASP A 175 7.71 17.39 -0.05
C ASP A 175 7.22 18.81 0.25
N ALA A 176 7.96 19.83 -0.16
CA ALA A 176 7.56 21.22 0.01
C ALA A 176 6.22 21.53 -0.70
N ALA A 177 6.01 20.99 -1.91
CA ALA A 177 4.76 21.15 -2.64
C ALA A 177 3.59 20.43 -1.96
N LEU A 178 3.82 19.27 -1.36
CA LEU A 178 2.81 18.54 -0.58
C LEU A 178 2.39 19.34 0.66
N ARG A 179 3.35 19.83 1.45
CA ARG A 179 3.10 20.64 2.66
C ARG A 179 2.42 21.98 2.36
N ALA A 180 2.68 22.55 1.20
CA ALA A 180 1.98 23.76 0.75
C ALA A 180 0.49 23.51 0.45
N ARG A 181 0.10 22.28 0.10
CA ARG A 181 -1.29 21.88 -0.13
C ARG A 181 -2.03 21.52 1.16
N ASP A 182 -1.35 20.76 2.03
CA ASP A 182 -1.83 20.42 3.36
C ASP A 182 -0.62 20.28 4.29
N PRO A 183 -0.49 21.11 5.35
CA PRO A 183 0.67 21.09 6.24
C PRO A 183 0.81 19.78 7.02
N ARG A 184 -0.21 18.93 7.06
CA ARG A 184 -0.17 17.59 7.69
C ARG A 184 0.46 16.54 6.76
N TRP A 185 0.58 16.83 5.45
CA TRP A 185 1.19 15.95 4.46
C TRP A 185 2.72 16.10 4.47
N GLY A 186 3.37 15.25 3.72
CA GLY A 186 4.83 15.28 3.54
C GLY A 186 5.45 13.90 3.69
N TYR A 187 6.72 13.81 3.41
CA TYR A 187 7.46 12.55 3.48
C TYR A 187 7.53 12.03 4.91
N ARG A 188 7.54 10.72 5.04
CA ARG A 188 7.84 10.01 6.29
C ARG A 188 9.26 9.48 6.21
N ASP A 189 9.89 9.31 7.35
CA ASP A 189 11.24 8.73 7.41
C ASP A 189 11.18 7.21 7.55
N VAL A 190 12.03 6.51 6.81
CA VAL A 190 12.10 5.04 6.86
C VAL A 190 12.37 4.54 8.28
N GLU A 191 13.23 5.25 9.04
CA GLU A 191 13.57 4.87 10.40
C GLU A 191 12.40 5.00 11.38
N ASP A 192 11.52 6.00 11.16
CA ASP A 192 10.31 6.13 11.98
C ASP A 192 9.33 5.00 11.70
N LEU A 193 9.13 4.63 10.43
CA LEU A 193 8.30 3.46 10.09
C LEU A 193 8.89 2.17 10.67
N ARG A 194 10.23 2.02 10.64
CA ARG A 194 10.92 0.86 11.21
C ARG A 194 10.69 0.73 12.71
N LYS A 195 10.77 1.85 13.45
CA LYS A 195 10.52 1.88 14.91
C LYS A 195 9.07 1.51 15.22
N LEU A 196 8.10 2.18 14.54
CA LEU A 196 6.68 1.89 14.72
C LEU A 196 6.35 0.42 14.42
N ALA A 197 6.95 -0.14 13.38
CA ALA A 197 6.76 -1.54 13.03
C ALA A 197 7.32 -2.48 14.09
N ALA A 198 8.52 -2.19 14.61
CA ALA A 198 9.16 -2.98 15.68
C ALA A 198 8.31 -3.01 16.96
N ASP A 199 7.72 -1.87 17.36
CA ASP A 199 6.81 -1.78 18.50
C ASP A 199 5.55 -2.67 18.31
N GLY A 200 5.16 -2.93 17.05
CA GLY A 200 4.06 -3.82 16.67
C GLY A 200 4.48 -5.28 16.42
N GLY A 201 5.74 -5.67 16.66
CA GLY A 201 6.26 -7.01 16.39
C GLY A 201 6.40 -7.29 14.89
N MET A 202 6.81 -6.28 14.12
CA MET A 202 7.15 -6.42 12.70
C MET A 202 8.56 -5.87 12.45
N ALA A 203 9.36 -6.60 11.68
CA ALA A 203 10.70 -6.17 11.28
C ALA A 203 10.71 -5.64 9.84
N LEU A 204 11.37 -4.49 9.59
CA LEU A 204 11.73 -4.08 8.24
C LEU A 204 12.80 -5.03 7.70
N VAL A 205 12.44 -5.89 6.76
CA VAL A 205 13.34 -6.93 6.22
C VAL A 205 13.95 -6.55 4.87
N GLU A 206 13.25 -5.73 4.08
CA GLU A 206 13.74 -5.29 2.76
C GLU A 206 13.37 -3.83 2.52
N LYS A 207 14.29 -3.08 1.91
CA LYS A 207 14.07 -1.76 1.34
C LYS A 207 14.62 -1.77 -0.08
N HIS A 208 13.74 -1.63 -1.06
CA HIS A 208 14.10 -1.62 -2.48
C HIS A 208 13.96 -0.23 -3.07
N ASP A 209 14.98 0.18 -3.80
CA ASP A 209 14.89 1.36 -4.65
C ASP A 209 13.93 1.10 -5.82
N MET A 210 13.01 2.02 -6.04
CA MET A 210 12.00 1.95 -7.07
C MET A 210 12.12 3.16 -8.02
N PRO A 211 11.56 3.07 -9.25
CA PRO A 211 11.57 4.20 -10.17
C PRO A 211 11.03 5.48 -9.56
N ALA A 212 11.51 6.62 -10.08
CA ALA A 212 11.14 7.96 -9.64
C ALA A 212 11.43 8.23 -8.15
N ASN A 213 12.57 7.74 -7.65
CA ASN A 213 13.07 7.96 -6.29
C ASN A 213 12.09 7.51 -5.19
N ASN A 214 11.27 6.49 -5.47
CA ASN A 214 10.43 5.84 -4.48
C ASN A 214 11.17 4.65 -3.86
N PHE A 215 10.59 4.13 -2.78
CA PHE A 215 10.98 2.87 -2.18
C PHE A 215 9.80 1.89 -2.12
N MET A 216 10.12 0.60 -2.12
CA MET A 216 9.24 -0.44 -1.59
C MET A 216 9.84 -0.92 -0.27
N LEU A 217 9.11 -0.69 0.82
CA LEU A 217 9.47 -1.15 2.16
C LEU A 217 8.69 -2.43 2.45
N VAL A 218 9.40 -3.50 2.86
CA VAL A 218 8.79 -4.78 3.21
C VAL A 218 9.02 -5.06 4.69
N PHE A 219 7.93 -5.13 5.43
CA PHE A 219 7.94 -5.52 6.85
C PHE A 219 7.38 -6.92 6.99
N ARG A 220 7.96 -7.74 7.88
CA ARG A 220 7.47 -9.08 8.21
C ARG A 220 6.98 -9.12 9.64
N LYS A 221 5.82 -9.76 9.84
CA LYS A 221 5.29 -10.07 11.17
C LYS A 221 6.05 -11.25 11.75
N GLU A 222 6.56 -11.08 12.95
CA GLU A 222 7.23 -12.13 13.75
C GLU A 222 6.22 -13.13 14.33
#